data_f59fb422eba43146b888566fdd08fffa
#
_entry.id   f59fb422eba43146b888566fdd08fffa
#
_cell.length_a   1.000
_cell.length_b   1.000
_cell.length_c   1.000
_cell.angle_alpha   90.00
_cell.angle_beta   90.00
_cell.angle_gamma   90.00
#
_symmetry.space_group_name_H-M   'P 1'
#
loop_
_entity.id
_entity.type
_entity.pdbx_description
1 polymer ?
#
loop_
_entity_poly.entity_id
_entity_poly.type
_entity_poly.pdbx_seq_one_letter_code
_entity_poly.pdbx_strand_id
1 'polypeptide(L)'
;KGYFYGALAPSTDYIRLFDIRPYYNGFYVVLPGRSHPDALKPLVAQDKLFDIFHQYKEWVDIMGVPTVGRLNAKVLAGDASELIKIAEAFHEKRLARIADTIAAANRSQGTRMVLISGPSSSGKTTSAKRLGIQLRILGLNPVLISLDDYFVDRDKTPRDADGEYDYEALEAIDLRLFNDHLQRLFAGESLPVPRYDFITGKRQWHDNPLRLDDRSVLIVEGIHGLNPRLTPSIPDHMKFKIYISCFTSVSMDNLSRIATTDNRLLRRMVRDNATRGHNAQATLARWESVRRGEEKHIFPYQENADVMFNSSLFYEISVLRPYAERILREVPDTVPEYGEAKRLLKFLDNFIPIDPAEIPPTSLLREFIGGSSFRY
;
A
#
# COMPACT_ATOMS: atom_id res chain seq x y z
N LYS A 1 8.16 18.42 25.06
CA LYS A 1 8.10 16.97 25.39
C LYS A 1 7.79 16.22 24.11
N GLY A 2 8.62 15.23 23.73
CA GLY A 2 8.39 14.34 22.61
C GLY A 2 7.79 13.01 23.07
N TYR A 3 7.14 12.30 22.16
CA TYR A 3 6.59 10.97 22.40
C TYR A 3 7.42 9.93 21.64
N PHE A 4 7.88 8.90 22.38
CA PHE A 4 8.60 7.75 21.80
C PHE A 4 7.90 6.47 22.23
N TYR A 5 7.34 5.75 21.28
CA TYR A 5 6.63 4.49 21.53
C TYR A 5 7.44 3.24 21.16
N GLY A 6 8.71 3.44 20.78
CA GLY A 6 9.71 2.39 20.56
C GLY A 6 10.80 2.39 21.61
N ALA A 7 11.72 1.44 21.53
CA ALA A 7 12.89 1.38 22.37
C ALA A 7 13.85 2.54 22.04
N LEU A 8 14.42 3.14 23.06
CA LEU A 8 15.46 4.17 22.92
C LEU A 8 16.82 3.62 23.34
N ALA A 9 17.87 4.07 22.67
CA ALA A 9 19.23 3.83 23.12
C ALA A 9 19.45 4.54 24.46
N PRO A 10 20.14 3.92 25.44
CA PRO A 10 20.40 4.52 26.75
C PRO A 10 21.26 5.79 26.69
N SER A 11 22.10 5.93 25.67
CA SER A 11 23.01 7.04 25.44
C SER A 11 23.27 7.24 23.95
N THR A 12 23.63 8.47 23.56
CA THR A 12 24.09 8.79 22.20
C THR A 12 25.40 8.09 21.82
N ASP A 13 26.17 7.59 22.79
CA ASP A 13 27.41 6.84 22.55
C ASP A 13 27.20 5.53 21.77
N TYR A 14 25.97 5.02 21.76
CA TYR A 14 25.59 3.87 20.92
C TYR A 14 25.44 4.23 19.45
N ILE A 15 25.32 5.52 19.08
CA ILE A 15 25.18 6.00 17.71
C ILE A 15 26.57 6.39 17.19
N ARG A 16 27.28 5.42 16.61
CA ARG A 16 28.67 5.62 16.16
C ARG A 16 28.78 5.94 14.67
N LEU A 17 27.82 5.54 13.86
CA LEU A 17 27.86 5.66 12.42
C LEU A 17 26.59 6.35 11.91
N PHE A 18 26.75 7.56 11.41
CA PHE A 18 25.70 8.33 10.75
C PHE A 18 26.35 9.37 9.83
N ASP A 19 25.57 9.90 8.89
CA ASP A 19 25.96 11.04 8.05
C ASP A 19 24.78 12.00 7.91
N ILE A 20 25.06 13.27 7.67
CA ILE A 20 24.06 14.30 7.46
C ILE A 20 24.33 14.94 6.09
N ARG A 21 23.36 14.86 5.19
CA ARG A 21 23.47 15.38 3.82
C ARG A 21 22.36 16.36 3.52
N PRO A 22 22.66 17.49 2.88
CA PRO A 22 21.63 18.42 2.42
C PRO A 22 20.63 17.71 1.48
N TYR A 23 19.35 18.04 1.62
CA TYR A 23 18.31 17.54 0.73
C TYR A 23 17.18 18.57 0.66
N TYR A 24 16.94 19.14 -0.52
CA TYR A 24 16.01 20.26 -0.71
C TYR A 24 16.25 21.39 0.29
N ASN A 25 15.22 21.81 1.04
CA ASN A 25 15.29 22.82 2.10
C ASN A 25 15.58 22.25 3.49
N GLY A 26 16.00 20.99 3.56
CA GLY A 26 16.30 20.28 4.80
C GLY A 26 17.56 19.43 4.68
N PHE A 27 17.59 18.31 5.37
CA PHE A 27 18.71 17.37 5.34
C PHE A 27 18.25 15.93 5.58
N TYR A 28 19.00 14.98 5.04
CA TYR A 28 18.92 13.57 5.40
C TYR A 28 19.83 13.25 6.56
N VAL A 29 19.32 12.47 7.52
CA VAL A 29 20.15 11.71 8.44
C VAL A 29 20.29 10.29 7.89
N VAL A 30 21.49 9.94 7.42
CA VAL A 30 21.78 8.61 6.87
C VAL A 30 22.23 7.71 7.99
N LEU A 31 21.57 6.57 8.15
CA LEU A 31 21.86 5.57 9.17
C LEU A 31 22.26 4.24 8.53
N PRO A 32 22.99 3.37 9.23
CA PRO A 32 23.25 2.00 8.80
C PRO A 32 21.97 1.23 8.59
N GLY A 33 21.98 0.31 7.62
CA GLY A 33 20.87 -0.63 7.44
C GLY A 33 20.95 -1.79 8.44
N ARG A 34 19.81 -2.40 8.79
CA ARG A 34 19.78 -3.59 9.67
C ARG A 34 20.66 -4.75 9.18
N SER A 35 20.67 -4.96 7.86
CA SER A 35 21.48 -6.01 7.23
C SER A 35 22.99 -5.70 7.17
N HIS A 36 23.37 -4.43 7.29
CA HIS A 36 24.76 -3.96 7.23
C HIS A 36 24.93 -2.84 8.28
N PRO A 37 25.03 -3.20 9.57
CA PRO A 37 25.10 -2.22 10.66
C PRO A 37 26.43 -1.45 10.69
N ASP A 38 27.44 -1.95 10.00
CA ASP A 38 28.80 -1.39 9.99
C ASP A 38 29.07 -0.48 8.78
N ALA A 39 28.07 -0.23 7.93
CA ALA A 39 28.22 0.61 6.76
C ALA A 39 27.00 1.52 6.51
N LEU A 40 27.27 2.77 6.11
CA LEU A 40 26.21 3.66 5.65
C LEU A 40 25.74 3.23 4.26
N LYS A 41 24.43 3.21 4.07
CA LYS A 41 23.85 2.99 2.73
C LYS A 41 24.14 4.18 1.82
N PRO A 42 24.40 3.95 0.51
CA PRO A 42 24.45 5.05 -0.44
C PRO A 42 23.12 5.81 -0.42
N LEU A 43 23.18 7.12 -0.46
CA LEU A 43 21.99 7.94 -0.58
C LEU A 43 21.46 7.84 -2.02
N VAL A 44 20.27 7.31 -2.16
CA VAL A 44 19.51 7.30 -3.42
C VAL A 44 18.44 8.38 -3.34
N ALA A 45 18.46 9.33 -4.27
CA ALA A 45 17.43 10.37 -4.34
C ALA A 45 16.06 9.72 -4.56
N GLN A 46 15.07 10.20 -3.80
CA GLN A 46 13.69 9.73 -3.84
C GLN A 46 12.76 10.94 -3.95
N ASP A 47 12.87 11.63 -5.08
CA ASP A 47 12.25 12.95 -5.28
C ASP A 47 10.73 12.84 -5.32
N LYS A 48 10.18 11.83 -6.00
CA LYS A 48 8.72 11.60 -6.06
C LYS A 48 8.15 11.24 -4.69
N LEU A 49 8.91 10.45 -3.93
CA LEU A 49 8.54 10.10 -2.56
C LEU A 49 8.56 11.35 -1.65
N PHE A 50 9.56 12.21 -1.79
CA PHE A 50 9.64 13.46 -1.04
C PHE A 50 8.45 14.37 -1.38
N ASP A 51 8.16 14.56 -2.66
CA ASP A 51 7.07 15.41 -3.13
C ASP A 51 5.71 14.97 -2.59
N ILE A 52 5.42 13.66 -2.61
CA ILE A 52 4.14 13.15 -2.10
C ILE A 52 4.01 13.38 -0.59
N PHE A 53 5.09 13.19 0.18
CA PHE A 53 5.09 13.48 1.61
C PHE A 53 4.87 14.97 1.88
N HIS A 54 5.54 15.84 1.14
CA HIS A 54 5.43 17.29 1.31
C HIS A 54 4.01 17.79 1.02
N GLN A 55 3.43 17.36 -0.11
CA GLN A 55 2.05 17.71 -0.48
C GLN A 55 1.02 17.30 0.58
N TYR A 56 1.17 16.12 1.15
CA TYR A 56 0.22 15.64 2.17
C TYR A 56 0.45 16.28 3.53
N LYS A 57 1.68 16.64 3.86
CA LYS A 57 1.97 17.41 5.07
C LYS A 57 1.35 18.80 4.99
N GLU A 58 1.53 19.52 3.90
CA GLU A 58 0.88 20.82 3.69
C GLU A 58 -0.64 20.70 3.80
N TRP A 59 -1.22 19.63 3.24
CA TRP A 59 -2.66 19.45 3.29
C TRP A 59 -3.19 19.23 4.70
N VAL A 60 -2.55 18.39 5.53
CA VAL A 60 -2.98 18.19 6.93
C VAL A 60 -2.76 19.45 7.79
N ASP A 61 -1.76 20.25 7.45
CA ASP A 61 -1.55 21.57 8.09
C ASP A 61 -2.72 22.52 7.76
N ILE A 62 -3.13 22.62 6.48
CA ILE A 62 -4.30 23.40 6.03
C ILE A 62 -5.58 22.92 6.73
N MET A 63 -5.75 21.62 6.89
CA MET A 63 -6.89 21.01 7.57
C MET A 63 -6.87 21.19 9.09
N GLY A 64 -5.75 21.68 9.65
CA GLY A 64 -5.57 21.89 11.08
C GLY A 64 -5.46 20.58 11.89
N VAL A 65 -5.01 19.48 11.24
CA VAL A 65 -4.81 18.15 11.85
C VAL A 65 -3.40 17.59 11.67
N PRO A 66 -2.33 18.41 11.83
CA PRO A 66 -0.97 17.95 11.60
C PRO A 66 -0.47 16.90 12.60
N THR A 67 -1.11 16.85 13.79
CA THR A 67 -0.73 15.92 14.86
C THR A 67 -1.94 15.18 15.43
N VAL A 68 -1.68 14.03 16.04
CA VAL A 68 -2.72 13.21 16.71
C VAL A 68 -3.49 14.04 17.75
N GLY A 69 -2.80 14.89 18.51
CA GLY A 69 -3.47 15.77 19.48
C GLY A 69 -4.46 16.75 18.84
N ARG A 70 -4.12 17.30 17.66
CA ARG A 70 -5.02 18.19 16.91
C ARG A 70 -6.19 17.42 16.28
N LEU A 71 -5.92 16.23 15.75
CA LEU A 71 -6.97 15.34 15.25
C LEU A 71 -7.96 14.99 16.37
N ASN A 72 -7.46 14.57 17.53
CA ASN A 72 -8.28 14.23 18.68
C ASN A 72 -9.13 15.42 19.15
N ALA A 73 -8.57 16.63 19.17
CA ALA A 73 -9.31 17.83 19.56
C ALA A 73 -10.51 18.08 18.63
N LYS A 74 -10.33 17.90 17.30
CA LYS A 74 -11.43 18.01 16.33
C LYS A 74 -12.48 16.90 16.51
N VAL A 75 -12.05 15.67 16.73
CA VAL A 75 -12.98 14.55 17.02
C VAL A 75 -13.82 14.83 18.26
N LEU A 76 -13.21 15.33 19.35
CA LEU A 76 -13.93 15.73 20.56
C LEU A 76 -14.87 16.92 20.37
N ALA A 77 -14.57 17.81 19.44
CA ALA A 77 -15.45 18.93 19.06
C ALA A 77 -16.65 18.49 18.20
N GLY A 78 -16.71 17.21 17.76
CA GLY A 78 -17.79 16.70 16.93
C GLY A 78 -17.54 16.81 15.42
N ASP A 79 -16.35 17.23 15.00
CA ASP A 79 -16.01 17.49 13.58
C ASP A 79 -15.67 16.20 12.78
N ALA A 80 -15.81 15.00 13.37
CA ALA A 80 -15.40 13.74 12.74
C ALA A 80 -16.06 13.51 11.37
N SER A 81 -17.36 13.82 11.26
CA SER A 81 -18.13 13.70 10.00
C SER A 81 -17.55 14.57 8.89
N GLU A 82 -17.24 15.82 9.18
CA GLU A 82 -16.65 16.76 8.22
C GLU A 82 -15.25 16.30 7.79
N LEU A 83 -14.43 15.86 8.73
CA LEU A 83 -13.09 15.32 8.47
C LEU A 83 -13.12 14.12 7.52
N ILE A 84 -14.06 13.18 7.71
CA ILE A 84 -14.26 12.03 6.81
C ILE A 84 -14.60 12.53 5.39
N LYS A 85 -15.61 13.39 5.26
CA LYS A 85 -16.07 13.89 3.96
C LYS A 85 -14.96 14.60 3.19
N ILE A 86 -14.18 15.43 3.85
CA ILE A 86 -13.07 16.16 3.22
C ILE A 86 -11.95 15.20 2.79
N ALA A 87 -11.57 14.25 3.62
CA ALA A 87 -10.54 13.27 3.28
C ALA A 87 -10.93 12.40 2.08
N GLU A 88 -12.18 11.93 2.05
CA GLU A 88 -12.70 11.13 0.94
C GLU A 88 -12.80 11.93 -0.35
N ALA A 89 -13.30 13.16 -0.29
CA ALA A 89 -13.34 14.07 -1.44
C ALA A 89 -11.94 14.39 -1.98
N PHE A 90 -10.94 14.54 -1.10
CA PHE A 90 -9.56 14.74 -1.52
C PHE A 90 -9.00 13.51 -2.26
N HIS A 91 -9.23 12.31 -1.75
CA HIS A 91 -8.84 11.07 -2.44
C HIS A 91 -9.50 10.97 -3.83
N GLU A 92 -10.80 11.24 -3.92
CA GLU A 92 -11.53 11.19 -5.19
C GLU A 92 -10.97 12.18 -6.20
N LYS A 93 -10.71 13.43 -5.77
CA LYS A 93 -10.10 14.45 -6.61
C LYS A 93 -8.71 14.05 -7.13
N ARG A 94 -7.91 13.36 -6.30
CA ARG A 94 -6.57 12.87 -6.71
C ARG A 94 -6.69 11.74 -7.74
N LEU A 95 -7.59 10.78 -7.53
CA LEU A 95 -7.84 9.70 -8.49
C LEU A 95 -8.39 10.21 -9.82
N ALA A 96 -9.31 11.19 -9.79
CA ALA A 96 -9.81 11.84 -11.00
C ALA A 96 -8.67 12.48 -11.81
N ARG A 97 -7.76 13.23 -11.17
CA ARG A 97 -6.60 13.82 -11.84
C ARG A 97 -5.66 12.78 -12.45
N ILE A 98 -5.46 11.65 -11.77
CA ILE A 98 -4.66 10.54 -12.32
C ILE A 98 -5.37 9.97 -13.56
N ALA A 99 -6.69 9.78 -13.51
CA ALA A 99 -7.46 9.31 -14.65
C ALA A 99 -7.40 10.29 -15.84
N ASP A 100 -7.48 11.60 -15.60
CA ASP A 100 -7.33 12.62 -16.64
C ASP A 100 -5.96 12.52 -17.32
N THR A 101 -4.88 12.32 -16.55
CA THR A 101 -3.52 12.14 -17.07
C THR A 101 -3.41 10.88 -17.92
N ILE A 102 -3.98 9.75 -17.45
CA ILE A 102 -4.00 8.48 -18.20
C ILE A 102 -4.79 8.65 -19.52
N ALA A 103 -5.96 9.28 -19.48
CA ALA A 103 -6.77 9.51 -20.67
C ALA A 103 -6.07 10.44 -21.68
N ALA A 104 -5.32 11.43 -21.21
CA ALA A 104 -4.49 12.28 -22.07
C ALA A 104 -3.35 11.47 -22.71
N ALA A 105 -2.63 10.64 -21.96
CA ALA A 105 -1.59 9.76 -22.46
C ALA A 105 -2.15 8.68 -23.44
N ASN A 106 -3.34 8.17 -23.17
CA ASN A 106 -4.03 7.25 -24.10
C ASN A 106 -4.25 7.90 -25.47
N ARG A 107 -4.76 9.15 -25.49
CA ARG A 107 -5.00 9.88 -26.74
C ARG A 107 -3.72 10.29 -27.48
N SER A 108 -2.68 10.69 -26.77
CA SER A 108 -1.47 11.26 -27.36
C SER A 108 -0.38 10.25 -27.68
N GLN A 109 -0.27 9.17 -26.90
CA GLN A 109 0.82 8.20 -26.96
C GLN A 109 0.35 6.75 -27.17
N GLY A 110 -0.97 6.50 -27.12
CA GLY A 110 -1.52 5.16 -27.21
C GLY A 110 -1.35 4.33 -25.92
N THR A 111 -1.27 4.97 -24.77
CA THR A 111 -1.20 4.28 -23.45
C THR A 111 -2.45 3.43 -23.24
N ARG A 112 -2.28 2.12 -23.10
CA ARG A 112 -3.38 1.15 -22.91
C ARG A 112 -3.20 0.24 -21.70
N MET A 113 -2.11 0.41 -20.94
CA MET A 113 -1.81 -0.39 -19.77
C MET A 113 -1.49 0.50 -18.57
N VAL A 114 -2.17 0.31 -17.47
CA VAL A 114 -1.88 0.96 -16.17
C VAL A 114 -1.32 -0.09 -15.24
N LEU A 115 -0.12 0.15 -14.73
CA LEU A 115 0.56 -0.73 -13.77
C LEU A 115 0.47 -0.09 -12.39
N ILE A 116 -0.19 -0.76 -11.45
CA ILE A 116 -0.34 -0.29 -10.08
C ILE A 116 0.51 -1.18 -9.16
N SER A 117 1.50 -0.58 -8.52
CA SER A 117 2.34 -1.24 -7.53
C SER A 117 2.27 -0.55 -6.17
N GLY A 118 2.72 -1.27 -5.18
CA GLY A 118 2.82 -0.79 -3.81
C GLY A 118 2.87 -1.93 -2.82
N PRO A 119 3.33 -1.69 -1.60
CA PRO A 119 3.51 -2.72 -0.59
C PRO A 119 2.18 -3.33 -0.13
N SER A 120 2.25 -4.43 0.62
CA SER A 120 1.06 -5.08 1.16
C SER A 120 0.22 -4.11 2.00
N SER A 121 -1.11 -4.22 1.89
CA SER A 121 -2.11 -3.37 2.59
C SER A 121 -1.99 -1.87 2.28
N SER A 122 -1.44 -1.52 1.12
CA SER A 122 -1.43 -0.14 0.63
C SER A 122 -2.76 0.30 -0.01
N GLY A 123 -3.72 -0.60 -0.22
CA GLY A 123 -5.00 -0.31 -0.85
C GLY A 123 -4.96 -0.27 -2.37
N LYS A 124 -4.06 -1.05 -3.01
CA LYS A 124 -3.93 -1.14 -4.47
C LYS A 124 -5.25 -1.53 -5.14
N THR A 125 -5.86 -2.60 -4.68
CA THR A 125 -7.07 -3.18 -5.28
C THR A 125 -8.24 -2.21 -5.26
N THR A 126 -8.50 -1.56 -4.13
CA THR A 126 -9.57 -0.55 -4.04
C THR A 126 -9.26 0.67 -4.88
N SER A 127 -8.02 1.13 -4.89
CA SER A 127 -7.60 2.26 -5.72
C SER A 127 -7.72 1.94 -7.21
N ALA A 128 -7.37 0.72 -7.65
CA ALA A 128 -7.54 0.27 -9.03
C ALA A 128 -9.03 0.30 -9.45
N LYS A 129 -9.94 -0.17 -8.57
CA LYS A 129 -11.39 -0.14 -8.82
C LYS A 129 -11.94 1.28 -8.89
N ARG A 130 -11.55 2.16 -7.96
CA ARG A 130 -11.94 3.58 -7.98
C ARG A 130 -11.39 4.30 -9.23
N LEU A 131 -10.12 4.06 -9.58
CA LEU A 131 -9.53 4.60 -10.81
C LEU A 131 -10.29 4.11 -12.05
N GLY A 132 -10.69 2.83 -12.07
CA GLY A 132 -11.50 2.26 -13.14
C GLY A 132 -12.83 3.01 -13.32
N ILE A 133 -13.50 3.43 -12.24
CA ILE A 133 -14.70 4.26 -12.33
C ILE A 133 -14.39 5.61 -13.00
N GLN A 134 -13.30 6.28 -12.61
CA GLN A 134 -12.91 7.56 -13.19
C GLN A 134 -12.55 7.43 -14.69
N LEU A 135 -11.89 6.37 -15.10
CA LEU A 135 -11.60 6.10 -16.51
C LEU A 135 -12.87 5.86 -17.34
N ARG A 136 -13.91 5.20 -16.77
CA ARG A 136 -15.21 5.02 -17.42
C ARG A 136 -15.92 6.34 -17.68
N ILE A 137 -15.85 7.29 -16.75
CA ILE A 137 -16.41 8.65 -16.92
C ILE A 137 -15.75 9.36 -18.12
N LEU A 138 -14.48 9.05 -18.40
CA LEU A 138 -13.70 9.60 -19.52
C LEU A 138 -13.90 8.81 -20.85
N GLY A 139 -14.82 7.84 -20.88
CA GLY A 139 -15.17 7.06 -22.07
C GLY A 139 -14.25 5.87 -22.35
N LEU A 140 -13.31 5.55 -21.46
CA LEU A 140 -12.44 4.39 -21.55
C LEU A 140 -13.13 3.16 -20.93
N ASN A 141 -12.70 1.96 -21.34
CA ASN A 141 -13.19 0.68 -20.82
C ASN A 141 -12.09 0.03 -19.95
N PRO A 142 -12.02 0.28 -18.62
CA PRO A 142 -11.01 -0.32 -17.76
C PRO A 142 -11.28 -1.80 -17.53
N VAL A 143 -10.25 -2.61 -17.74
CA VAL A 143 -10.21 -4.05 -17.49
C VAL A 143 -9.19 -4.31 -16.39
N LEU A 144 -9.60 -4.93 -15.29
CA LEU A 144 -8.74 -5.15 -14.13
C LEU A 144 -8.21 -6.58 -14.11
N ILE A 145 -6.91 -6.70 -13.88
CA ILE A 145 -6.20 -7.96 -13.61
C ILE A 145 -5.40 -7.81 -12.32
N SER A 146 -5.54 -8.76 -11.39
CA SER A 146 -4.65 -8.88 -10.24
C SER A 146 -3.46 -9.78 -10.59
N LEU A 147 -2.25 -9.36 -10.24
CA LEU A 147 -1.06 -10.21 -10.35
C LEU A 147 -1.12 -11.41 -9.41
N ASP A 148 -1.85 -11.27 -8.32
CA ASP A 148 -2.02 -12.36 -7.35
C ASP A 148 -2.76 -13.56 -7.99
N ASP A 149 -3.55 -13.34 -9.04
CA ASP A 149 -4.21 -14.41 -9.79
C ASP A 149 -3.23 -15.23 -10.66
N TYR A 150 -2.04 -14.69 -10.91
CA TYR A 150 -0.99 -15.36 -11.69
C TYR A 150 0.06 -16.06 -10.83
N PHE A 151 -0.15 -16.22 -9.52
CA PHE A 151 0.75 -17.03 -8.71
C PHE A 151 0.91 -18.44 -9.26
N VAL A 152 2.12 -18.98 -9.18
CA VAL A 152 2.34 -20.43 -9.38
C VAL A 152 1.68 -21.21 -8.26
N ASP A 153 1.41 -22.51 -8.48
CA ASP A 153 0.89 -23.37 -7.42
C ASP A 153 1.82 -23.31 -6.19
N ARG A 154 1.26 -23.42 -4.98
CA ARG A 154 1.99 -23.21 -3.71
C ARG A 154 3.25 -24.06 -3.61
N ASP A 155 3.22 -25.30 -4.06
CA ASP A 155 4.35 -26.21 -4.05
C ASP A 155 5.51 -25.79 -4.96
N LYS A 156 5.23 -24.91 -5.94
CA LYS A 156 6.21 -24.33 -6.87
C LYS A 156 6.68 -22.93 -6.47
N THR A 157 6.12 -22.36 -5.41
CA THR A 157 6.53 -21.03 -4.91
C THR A 157 7.99 -21.08 -4.46
N PRO A 158 8.84 -20.09 -4.83
CA PRO A 158 10.21 -20.00 -4.34
C PRO A 158 10.27 -20.01 -2.82
N ARG A 159 11.43 -20.42 -2.29
CA ARG A 159 11.68 -20.37 -0.85
C ARG A 159 12.67 -19.27 -0.53
N ASP A 160 12.47 -18.61 0.61
CA ASP A 160 13.39 -17.62 1.15
C ASP A 160 14.61 -18.30 1.83
N ALA A 161 15.50 -17.49 2.41
CA ALA A 161 16.70 -17.96 3.08
C ALA A 161 16.40 -18.78 4.34
N ASP A 162 15.22 -18.63 4.92
CA ASP A 162 14.76 -19.36 6.10
C ASP A 162 14.05 -20.70 5.70
N GLY A 163 13.92 -20.98 4.39
CA GLY A 163 13.26 -22.16 3.84
C GLY A 163 11.74 -22.04 3.75
N GLU A 164 11.17 -20.89 4.09
CA GLU A 164 9.74 -20.58 3.98
C GLU A 164 9.36 -20.14 2.57
N TYR A 165 8.08 -20.25 2.20
CA TYR A 165 7.61 -19.78 0.90
C TYR A 165 7.73 -18.26 0.75
N ASP A 166 8.50 -17.82 -0.25
CA ASP A 166 8.69 -16.40 -0.61
C ASP A 166 7.62 -15.95 -1.60
N TYR A 167 6.47 -15.56 -1.09
CA TYR A 167 5.38 -15.00 -1.90
C TYR A 167 5.65 -13.58 -2.40
N GLU A 168 6.69 -12.93 -1.87
CA GLU A 168 7.09 -11.59 -2.30
C GLU A 168 8.10 -11.65 -3.46
N ALA A 169 8.62 -12.83 -3.82
CA ALA A 169 9.51 -13.01 -4.96
C ALA A 169 8.76 -12.81 -6.29
N LEU A 170 9.43 -12.21 -7.28
CA LEU A 170 8.86 -12.05 -8.62
C LEU A 170 8.55 -13.41 -9.27
N GLU A 171 9.37 -14.40 -9.01
CA GLU A 171 9.28 -15.77 -9.49
C GLU A 171 8.10 -16.57 -8.87
N ALA A 172 7.44 -16.02 -7.84
CA ALA A 172 6.17 -16.55 -7.35
C ALA A 172 5.02 -16.33 -8.37
N ILE A 173 5.22 -15.40 -9.32
CA ILE A 173 4.29 -15.14 -10.43
C ILE A 173 4.74 -15.96 -11.65
N ASP A 174 3.78 -16.58 -12.34
CA ASP A 174 4.01 -17.23 -13.64
C ASP A 174 4.19 -16.16 -14.74
N LEU A 175 5.39 -15.61 -14.80
CA LEU A 175 5.75 -14.54 -15.76
C LEU A 175 5.54 -14.95 -17.20
N ARG A 176 5.76 -16.22 -17.53
CA ARG A 176 5.58 -16.74 -18.88
C ARG A 176 4.11 -16.68 -19.29
N LEU A 177 3.23 -17.23 -18.46
CA LEU A 177 1.79 -17.21 -18.71
C LEU A 177 1.27 -15.76 -18.75
N PHE A 178 1.72 -14.93 -17.82
CA PHE A 178 1.29 -13.54 -17.74
C PHE A 178 1.65 -12.76 -19.03
N ASN A 179 2.88 -12.87 -19.52
CA ASN A 179 3.32 -12.19 -20.73
C ASN A 179 2.66 -12.78 -22.00
N ASP A 180 2.42 -14.09 -22.08
CA ASP A 180 1.64 -14.70 -23.16
C ASP A 180 0.23 -14.12 -23.20
N HIS A 181 -0.44 -14.06 -22.06
CA HIS A 181 -1.78 -13.47 -21.97
C HIS A 181 -1.79 -11.98 -22.36
N LEU A 182 -0.79 -11.20 -21.92
CA LEU A 182 -0.71 -9.80 -22.33
C LEU A 182 -0.60 -9.65 -23.85
N GLN A 183 0.28 -10.38 -24.51
CA GLN A 183 0.48 -10.30 -25.97
C GLN A 183 -0.81 -10.66 -26.72
N ARG A 184 -1.47 -11.74 -26.33
CA ARG A 184 -2.71 -12.22 -26.95
C ARG A 184 -3.89 -11.28 -26.71
N LEU A 185 -4.03 -10.75 -25.49
CA LEU A 185 -5.05 -9.75 -25.18
C LEU A 185 -4.88 -8.48 -26.01
N PHE A 186 -3.65 -7.97 -26.15
CA PHE A 186 -3.38 -6.80 -26.98
C PHE A 186 -3.50 -7.08 -28.47
N ALA A 187 -3.39 -8.35 -28.90
CA ALA A 187 -3.72 -8.80 -30.26
C ALA A 187 -5.25 -8.94 -30.50
N GLY A 188 -6.08 -8.70 -29.47
CA GLY A 188 -7.56 -8.75 -29.57
C GLY A 188 -8.15 -10.14 -29.38
N GLU A 189 -7.33 -11.12 -28.95
CA GLU A 189 -7.84 -12.46 -28.64
C GLU A 189 -8.72 -12.45 -27.38
N SER A 190 -9.59 -13.44 -27.33
CA SER A 190 -10.41 -13.73 -26.14
C SER A 190 -9.84 -14.98 -25.48
N LEU A 191 -9.46 -14.87 -24.19
CA LEU A 191 -8.83 -15.99 -23.48
C LEU A 191 -9.27 -16.07 -22.01
N PRO A 192 -9.33 -17.28 -21.45
CA PRO A 192 -9.59 -17.47 -20.04
C PRO A 192 -8.42 -16.89 -19.24
N VAL A 193 -8.74 -16.14 -18.17
CA VAL A 193 -7.75 -15.63 -17.22
C VAL A 193 -7.75 -16.46 -15.95
N PRO A 194 -6.60 -16.64 -15.29
CA PRO A 194 -6.53 -17.41 -14.06
C PRO A 194 -7.17 -16.66 -12.89
N ARG A 195 -7.46 -17.42 -11.85
CA ARG A 195 -7.77 -16.95 -10.51
C ARG A 195 -7.01 -17.83 -9.50
N TYR A 196 -6.32 -17.20 -8.57
CA TYR A 196 -5.60 -17.95 -7.54
C TYR A 196 -6.47 -18.13 -6.29
N ASP A 197 -6.60 -19.35 -5.84
CA ASP A 197 -7.26 -19.70 -4.58
C ASP A 197 -6.24 -19.77 -3.44
N PHE A 198 -6.22 -18.77 -2.58
CA PHE A 198 -5.29 -18.68 -1.45
C PHE A 198 -5.52 -19.75 -0.38
N ILE A 199 -6.71 -20.35 -0.30
CA ILE A 199 -7.00 -21.42 0.66
C ILE A 199 -6.34 -22.71 0.20
N THR A 200 -6.65 -23.13 -1.03
CA THR A 200 -6.10 -24.37 -1.60
C THR A 200 -4.66 -24.20 -2.11
N GLY A 201 -4.23 -22.98 -2.40
CA GLY A 201 -2.93 -22.67 -2.98
C GLY A 201 -2.80 -23.12 -4.44
N LYS A 202 -3.89 -23.14 -5.18
CA LYS A 202 -3.94 -23.59 -6.57
C LYS A 202 -4.58 -22.55 -7.47
N ARG A 203 -4.15 -22.58 -8.73
CA ARG A 203 -4.75 -21.79 -9.80
C ARG A 203 -6.03 -22.46 -10.30
N GLN A 204 -7.04 -21.63 -10.53
CA GLN A 204 -8.31 -21.97 -11.18
C GLN A 204 -8.45 -21.09 -12.44
N TRP A 205 -9.45 -21.36 -13.28
CA TRP A 205 -9.71 -20.57 -14.48
C TRP A 205 -11.10 -19.99 -14.44
N HIS A 206 -11.24 -18.74 -14.88
CA HIS A 206 -12.54 -18.12 -15.04
C HIS A 206 -13.28 -18.71 -16.24
N ASP A 207 -14.58 -18.97 -16.08
CA ASP A 207 -15.44 -19.48 -17.16
C ASP A 207 -15.66 -18.44 -18.27
N ASN A 208 -15.63 -17.13 -17.91
CA ASN A 208 -15.83 -16.06 -18.86
C ASN A 208 -14.47 -15.56 -19.39
N PRO A 209 -14.20 -15.74 -20.70
CA PRO A 209 -12.96 -15.26 -21.29
C PRO A 209 -12.90 -13.73 -21.31
N LEU A 210 -11.70 -13.20 -21.07
CA LEU A 210 -11.38 -11.78 -21.13
C LEU A 210 -11.00 -11.40 -22.56
N ARG A 211 -11.48 -10.24 -23.02
CA ARG A 211 -11.09 -9.63 -24.30
C ARG A 211 -10.93 -8.13 -24.14
N LEU A 212 -9.96 -7.54 -24.82
CA LEU A 212 -9.78 -6.09 -24.91
C LEU A 212 -10.40 -5.56 -26.22
N ASP A 213 -11.09 -4.43 -26.13
CA ASP A 213 -11.56 -3.65 -27.28
C ASP A 213 -10.65 -2.41 -27.49
N ASP A 214 -10.96 -1.59 -28.51
CA ASP A 214 -10.16 -0.41 -28.86
C ASP A 214 -10.15 0.67 -27.78
N ARG A 215 -11.18 0.72 -26.92
CA ARG A 215 -11.29 1.64 -25.78
C ARG A 215 -10.78 1.04 -24.48
N SER A 216 -10.35 -0.22 -24.51
CA SER A 216 -9.91 -0.90 -23.30
C SER A 216 -8.57 -0.37 -22.81
N VAL A 217 -8.53 -0.09 -21.50
CA VAL A 217 -7.31 0.17 -20.73
C VAL A 217 -7.16 -0.94 -19.70
N LEU A 218 -6.10 -1.73 -19.85
CA LEU A 218 -5.78 -2.82 -18.93
C LEU A 218 -5.15 -2.25 -17.65
N ILE A 219 -5.80 -2.46 -16.51
CA ILE A 219 -5.26 -2.10 -15.19
C ILE A 219 -4.72 -3.37 -14.54
N VAL A 220 -3.42 -3.44 -14.34
CA VAL A 220 -2.75 -4.54 -13.65
C VAL A 220 -2.29 -4.06 -12.29
N GLU A 221 -2.78 -4.70 -11.22
CA GLU A 221 -2.36 -4.36 -9.86
C GLU A 221 -1.64 -5.52 -9.19
N GLY A 222 -0.62 -5.20 -8.42
CA GLY A 222 0.14 -6.15 -7.61
C GLY A 222 1.47 -5.56 -7.14
N ILE A 223 2.14 -6.28 -6.25
CA ILE A 223 3.38 -5.77 -5.63
C ILE A 223 4.51 -5.54 -6.64
N HIS A 224 4.53 -6.27 -7.74
CA HIS A 224 5.56 -6.20 -8.79
C HIS A 224 5.24 -5.27 -9.96
N GLY A 225 4.13 -4.52 -9.92
CA GLY A 225 3.66 -3.70 -11.04
C GLY A 225 4.71 -2.73 -11.62
N LEU A 226 5.68 -2.29 -10.84
CA LEU A 226 6.76 -1.38 -11.29
C LEU A 226 8.10 -2.08 -11.58
N ASN A 227 8.18 -3.40 -11.41
CA ASN A 227 9.37 -4.14 -11.76
C ASN A 227 9.48 -4.28 -13.30
N PRO A 228 10.55 -3.79 -13.95
CA PRO A 228 10.66 -3.84 -15.41
C PRO A 228 10.68 -5.27 -15.99
N ARG A 229 11.05 -6.26 -15.18
CA ARG A 229 11.02 -7.68 -15.57
C ARG A 229 9.61 -8.26 -15.70
N LEU A 230 8.59 -7.57 -15.17
CA LEU A 230 7.20 -8.06 -15.20
C LEU A 230 6.61 -8.03 -16.61
N THR A 231 6.82 -6.94 -17.36
CA THR A 231 6.16 -6.69 -18.65
C THR A 231 7.15 -6.30 -19.76
N PRO A 232 8.20 -7.13 -20.03
CA PRO A 232 9.21 -6.78 -21.02
C PRO A 232 8.67 -6.77 -22.45
N SER A 233 7.57 -7.49 -22.71
CA SER A 233 6.93 -7.59 -24.02
C SER A 233 6.08 -6.36 -24.42
N ILE A 234 5.76 -5.49 -23.48
CA ILE A 234 4.93 -4.31 -23.72
C ILE A 234 5.82 -3.06 -23.80
N PRO A 235 5.70 -2.24 -24.85
CA PRO A 235 6.47 -0.99 -24.98
C PRO A 235 6.16 0.02 -23.86
N ASP A 236 7.16 0.79 -23.43
CA ASP A 236 7.00 1.71 -22.30
C ASP A 236 5.99 2.83 -22.57
N HIS A 237 5.87 3.34 -23.80
CA HIS A 237 4.87 4.37 -24.14
C HIS A 237 3.41 3.89 -23.97
N MET A 238 3.19 2.58 -24.03
CA MET A 238 1.87 1.98 -23.78
C MET A 238 1.54 1.86 -22.30
N LYS A 239 2.49 2.12 -21.39
CA LYS A 239 2.36 1.92 -19.95
C LYS A 239 2.20 3.25 -19.22
N PHE A 240 1.38 3.24 -18.17
CA PHE A 240 1.33 4.29 -17.15
C PHE A 240 1.50 3.64 -15.77
N LYS A 241 2.47 4.10 -15.01
CA LYS A 241 2.96 3.44 -13.79
C LYS A 241 2.53 4.24 -12.55
N ILE A 242 1.84 3.58 -11.61
CA ILE A 242 1.34 4.19 -10.37
C ILE A 242 1.94 3.46 -9.17
N TYR A 243 2.58 4.18 -8.28
CA TYR A 243 2.97 3.65 -6.98
C TYR A 243 1.98 4.09 -5.90
N ILE A 244 1.45 3.13 -5.12
CA ILE A 244 0.46 3.37 -4.07
C ILE A 244 1.01 2.93 -2.72
N SER A 245 1.03 3.85 -1.76
CA SER A 245 1.33 3.51 -0.37
C SER A 245 0.53 4.40 0.60
N CYS A 246 0.32 3.93 1.83
CA CYS A 246 -0.36 4.71 2.85
C CYS A 246 0.65 5.55 3.65
N PHE A 247 1.19 6.58 3.02
CA PHE A 247 2.12 7.50 3.66
C PHE A 247 1.41 8.31 4.74
N THR A 248 1.65 7.96 6.01
CA THR A 248 1.00 8.62 7.14
C THR A 248 1.42 10.09 7.19
N SER A 249 0.46 11.00 7.04
CA SER A 249 0.69 12.44 7.01
C SER A 249 0.55 13.09 8.38
N VAL A 250 -0.29 12.53 9.26
CA VAL A 250 -0.42 12.96 10.65
C VAL A 250 0.78 12.46 11.45
N SER A 251 1.35 13.33 12.28
CA SER A 251 2.45 12.97 13.19
C SER A 251 1.93 12.75 14.61
N MET A 252 2.67 11.98 15.43
CA MET A 252 2.33 11.85 16.86
C MET A 252 2.42 13.20 17.57
N ASP A 253 3.50 13.91 17.32
CA ASP A 253 3.77 15.26 17.79
C ASP A 253 4.63 16.02 16.73
N ASN A 254 5.18 17.18 17.08
CA ASN A 254 5.99 17.99 16.18
C ASN A 254 7.34 17.35 15.79
N LEU A 255 7.77 16.29 16.46
CA LEU A 255 9.07 15.64 16.26
C LEU A 255 8.92 14.17 15.81
N SER A 256 7.84 13.51 16.21
CA SER A 256 7.68 12.06 16.09
C SER A 256 6.68 11.74 14.99
N ARG A 257 7.17 11.23 13.87
CA ARG A 257 6.36 10.78 12.76
C ARG A 257 5.77 9.39 13.04
N ILE A 258 4.56 9.14 12.56
CA ILE A 258 3.97 7.79 12.54
C ILE A 258 4.59 7.00 11.40
N ALA A 259 5.12 5.81 11.69
CA ALA A 259 5.69 4.95 10.68
C ALA A 259 4.60 4.41 9.73
N THR A 260 4.84 4.53 8.42
CA THR A 260 3.98 3.96 7.37
C THR A 260 3.78 2.44 7.56
N THR A 261 4.80 1.77 8.08
CA THR A 261 4.77 0.34 8.38
C THR A 261 3.76 -0.01 9.46
N ASP A 262 3.62 0.81 10.51
CA ASP A 262 2.65 0.56 11.59
C ASP A 262 1.23 0.69 11.06
N ASN A 263 0.95 1.71 10.28
CA ASN A 263 -0.36 1.89 9.66
C ASN A 263 -0.72 0.71 8.74
N ARG A 264 0.21 0.26 7.91
CA ARG A 264 0.00 -0.90 7.03
C ARG A 264 -0.16 -2.20 7.80
N LEU A 265 0.58 -2.37 8.89
CA LEU A 265 0.44 -3.53 9.77
C LEU A 265 -0.95 -3.58 10.40
N LEU A 266 -1.47 -2.45 10.89
CA LEU A 266 -2.84 -2.36 11.42
C LEU A 266 -3.88 -2.70 10.35
N ARG A 267 -3.78 -2.11 9.16
CA ARG A 267 -4.65 -2.43 8.03
C ARG A 267 -4.62 -3.92 7.70
N ARG A 268 -3.41 -4.50 7.57
CA ARG A 268 -3.24 -5.93 7.27
C ARG A 268 -3.88 -6.81 8.34
N MET A 269 -3.60 -6.52 9.60
CA MET A 269 -4.08 -7.28 10.74
C MET A 269 -5.61 -7.31 10.80
N VAL A 270 -6.25 -6.15 10.64
CA VAL A 270 -7.71 -6.04 10.64
C VAL A 270 -8.32 -6.80 9.46
N ARG A 271 -7.79 -6.64 8.24
CA ARG A 271 -8.25 -7.35 7.05
C ARG A 271 -8.07 -8.86 7.18
N ASP A 272 -6.86 -9.31 7.52
CA ASP A 272 -6.52 -10.72 7.53
C ASP A 272 -7.30 -11.48 8.61
N ASN A 273 -7.61 -10.81 9.73
CA ASN A 273 -8.52 -11.37 10.74
C ASN A 273 -9.96 -11.50 10.22
N ALA A 274 -10.45 -10.49 9.50
CA ALA A 274 -11.83 -10.47 9.02
C ALA A 274 -12.08 -11.40 7.82
N THR A 275 -11.11 -11.56 6.91
CA THR A 275 -11.33 -12.18 5.59
C THR A 275 -10.46 -13.38 5.28
N ARG A 276 -9.34 -13.57 5.99
CA ARG A 276 -8.34 -14.63 5.70
C ARG A 276 -8.15 -15.62 6.84
N GLY A 277 -8.87 -15.47 7.95
CA GLY A 277 -8.80 -16.37 9.12
C GLY A 277 -7.48 -16.32 9.87
N HIS A 278 -6.65 -15.29 9.68
CA HIS A 278 -5.40 -15.12 10.41
C HIS A 278 -5.62 -14.23 11.64
N ASN A 279 -5.20 -14.71 12.81
CA ASN A 279 -5.20 -13.91 14.03
C ASN A 279 -4.05 -12.87 14.04
N ALA A 280 -4.04 -11.96 15.02
CA ALA A 280 -3.03 -10.93 15.16
C ALA A 280 -1.61 -11.52 15.33
N GLN A 281 -1.46 -12.59 16.13
CA GLN A 281 -0.18 -13.27 16.33
C GLN A 281 0.43 -13.74 15.00
N ALA A 282 -0.34 -14.45 14.19
CA ALA A 282 0.13 -14.97 12.90
C ALA A 282 0.53 -13.84 11.94
N THR A 283 -0.18 -12.71 11.96
CA THR A 283 0.17 -11.54 11.15
C THR A 283 1.45 -10.88 11.63
N LEU A 284 1.63 -10.74 12.95
CA LEU A 284 2.85 -10.19 13.56
C LEU A 284 4.08 -11.06 13.25
N ALA A 285 3.97 -12.37 13.43
CA ALA A 285 5.05 -13.34 13.17
C ALA A 285 5.57 -13.25 11.72
N ARG A 286 4.65 -13.02 10.75
CA ARG A 286 5.01 -12.92 9.33
C ARG A 286 5.49 -11.54 8.90
N TRP A 287 5.30 -10.51 9.71
CA TRP A 287 5.52 -9.14 9.28
C TRP A 287 6.96 -8.83 8.87
N GLU A 288 7.94 -9.38 9.57
CA GLU A 288 9.35 -9.18 9.24
C GLU A 288 9.72 -9.79 7.87
N SER A 289 9.20 -10.98 7.54
CA SER A 289 9.39 -11.59 6.22
C SER A 289 8.79 -10.73 5.11
N VAL A 290 7.56 -10.22 5.30
CA VAL A 290 6.94 -9.29 4.36
C VAL A 290 7.80 -8.03 4.16
N ARG A 291 8.32 -7.47 5.23
CA ARG A 291 9.21 -6.29 5.18
C ARG A 291 10.48 -6.55 4.38
N ARG A 292 11.14 -7.70 4.61
CA ARG A 292 12.32 -8.09 3.82
C ARG A 292 11.99 -8.21 2.32
N GLY A 293 10.85 -8.81 1.99
CA GLY A 293 10.39 -8.92 0.61
C GLY A 293 10.12 -7.56 -0.04
N GLU A 294 9.50 -6.63 0.68
CA GLU A 294 9.26 -5.27 0.21
C GLU A 294 10.56 -4.50 -0.08
N GLU A 295 11.53 -4.58 0.82
CA GLU A 295 12.86 -3.95 0.68
C GLU A 295 13.61 -4.49 -0.54
N LYS A 296 13.44 -5.77 -0.86
CA LYS A 296 14.11 -6.43 -1.96
C LYS A 296 13.41 -6.26 -3.30
N HIS A 297 12.07 -6.32 -3.32
CA HIS A 297 11.31 -6.52 -4.54
C HIS A 297 10.38 -5.34 -4.91
N ILE A 298 10.11 -4.39 -4.00
CA ILE A 298 9.14 -3.31 -4.24
C ILE A 298 9.80 -1.93 -4.18
N PHE A 299 10.44 -1.59 -3.06
CA PHE A 299 11.00 -0.25 -2.85
C PHE A 299 12.08 0.16 -3.85
N PRO A 300 12.93 -0.74 -4.39
CA PRO A 300 13.89 -0.35 -5.42
C PRO A 300 13.27 0.20 -6.69
N TYR A 301 12.00 -0.10 -6.95
CA TYR A 301 11.31 0.28 -8.18
C TYR A 301 10.29 1.43 -7.98
N GLN A 302 10.10 1.93 -6.78
CA GLN A 302 9.03 2.91 -6.49
C GLN A 302 9.21 4.23 -7.26
N GLU A 303 10.45 4.69 -7.49
CA GLU A 303 10.74 5.89 -8.27
C GLU A 303 10.52 5.71 -9.79
N ASN A 304 10.30 4.47 -10.29
CA ASN A 304 9.90 4.20 -11.67
C ASN A 304 8.45 4.60 -11.96
N ALA A 305 7.66 4.98 -10.95
CA ALA A 305 6.27 5.42 -11.13
C ALA A 305 6.19 6.73 -11.90
N ASP A 306 5.19 6.88 -12.78
CA ASP A 306 4.85 8.16 -13.40
C ASP A 306 4.14 9.07 -12.39
N VAL A 307 3.38 8.47 -11.46
CA VAL A 307 2.70 9.17 -10.37
C VAL A 307 2.71 8.33 -9.10
N MET A 308 2.80 9.00 -7.95
CA MET A 308 2.58 8.38 -6.65
C MET A 308 1.21 8.79 -6.10
N PHE A 309 0.49 7.83 -5.52
CA PHE A 309 -0.78 8.06 -4.84
C PHE A 309 -0.64 7.66 -3.36
N ASN A 310 -0.89 8.62 -2.48
CA ASN A 310 -0.99 8.33 -1.05
C ASN A 310 -2.42 7.85 -0.72
N SER A 311 -2.53 6.62 -0.30
CA SER A 311 -3.79 5.99 0.08
C SER A 311 -4.15 6.20 1.56
N SER A 312 -3.35 6.94 2.31
CA SER A 312 -3.63 7.20 3.73
C SER A 312 -4.76 8.22 3.87
N LEU A 313 -5.69 7.91 4.76
CA LEU A 313 -6.71 8.83 5.25
C LEU A 313 -6.28 9.30 6.65
N PHE A 314 -6.17 10.59 6.88
CA PHE A 314 -5.60 11.11 8.14
C PHE A 314 -6.37 10.68 9.39
N TYR A 315 -7.63 10.27 9.26
CA TYR A 315 -8.49 9.78 10.35
C TYR A 315 -8.48 8.25 10.52
N GLU A 316 -7.83 7.51 9.62
CA GLU A 316 -7.98 6.06 9.52
C GLU A 316 -7.54 5.27 10.75
N ILE A 317 -6.47 5.70 11.44
CA ILE A 317 -6.00 5.00 12.64
C ILE A 317 -7.03 5.10 13.75
N SER A 318 -7.72 6.24 13.89
CA SER A 318 -8.84 6.42 14.82
C SER A 318 -10.00 5.45 14.53
N VAL A 319 -10.26 5.15 13.24
CA VAL A 319 -11.28 4.17 12.84
C VAL A 319 -10.77 2.74 13.01
N LEU A 320 -9.51 2.46 12.68
CA LEU A 320 -8.93 1.11 12.82
C LEU A 320 -8.73 0.70 14.29
N ARG A 321 -8.58 1.66 15.21
CA ARG A 321 -8.29 1.41 16.60
C ARG A 321 -9.21 0.35 17.23
N PRO A 322 -10.55 0.46 17.25
CA PRO A 322 -11.41 -0.52 17.94
C PRO A 322 -11.29 -1.93 17.36
N TYR A 323 -11.05 -2.04 16.06
CA TYR A 323 -10.84 -3.35 15.39
C TYR A 323 -9.49 -3.96 15.76
N ALA A 324 -8.42 -3.18 15.65
CA ALA A 324 -7.07 -3.63 15.92
C ALA A 324 -6.84 -3.91 17.42
N GLU A 325 -7.35 -3.05 18.30
CA GLU A 325 -7.22 -3.21 19.75
C GLU A 325 -7.82 -4.53 20.22
N ARG A 326 -9.02 -4.89 19.73
CA ARG A 326 -9.67 -6.14 20.07
C ARG A 326 -8.79 -7.35 19.77
N ILE A 327 -8.28 -7.44 18.53
CA ILE A 327 -7.47 -8.61 18.10
C ILE A 327 -6.06 -8.62 18.68
N LEU A 328 -5.46 -7.45 18.96
CA LEU A 328 -4.15 -7.34 19.63
C LEU A 328 -4.20 -7.82 21.09
N ARG A 329 -5.32 -7.59 21.80
CA ARG A 329 -5.52 -8.08 23.17
C ARG A 329 -5.63 -9.60 23.26
N GLU A 330 -5.89 -10.28 22.15
CA GLU A 330 -5.95 -11.75 22.08
C GLU A 330 -4.55 -12.39 22.00
N VAL A 331 -3.46 -11.60 21.78
CA VAL A 331 -2.10 -12.13 21.68
C VAL A 331 -1.59 -12.50 23.08
N PRO A 332 -1.25 -13.79 23.33
CA PRO A 332 -0.82 -14.24 24.64
C PRO A 332 0.53 -13.61 25.06
N ASP A 333 0.74 -13.40 26.34
CA ASP A 333 2.00 -12.89 26.90
C ASP A 333 3.17 -13.89 26.85
N THR A 334 2.89 -15.13 26.53
CA THR A 334 3.84 -16.22 26.42
C THR A 334 4.52 -16.34 25.06
N VAL A 335 4.07 -15.56 24.03
CA VAL A 335 4.62 -15.65 22.68
C VAL A 335 5.53 -14.45 22.35
N PRO A 336 6.51 -14.64 21.42
CA PRO A 336 7.45 -13.57 21.06
C PRO A 336 6.77 -12.29 20.54
N GLU A 337 5.64 -12.39 19.84
CA GLU A 337 4.89 -11.31 19.25
C GLU A 337 4.21 -10.38 20.27
N TYR A 338 4.12 -10.81 21.53
CA TYR A 338 3.45 -10.03 22.59
C TYR A 338 4.06 -8.64 22.79
N GLY A 339 5.39 -8.54 22.72
CA GLY A 339 6.09 -7.25 22.86
C GLY A 339 5.62 -6.23 21.82
N GLU A 340 5.48 -6.67 20.57
CA GLU A 340 5.03 -5.83 19.47
C GLU A 340 3.51 -5.53 19.59
N ALA A 341 2.71 -6.51 19.96
CA ALA A 341 1.29 -6.30 20.21
C ALA A 341 1.07 -5.24 21.30
N LYS A 342 1.83 -5.30 22.40
CA LYS A 342 1.79 -4.30 23.49
C LYS A 342 2.25 -2.92 23.03
N ARG A 343 3.27 -2.83 22.16
CA ARG A 343 3.73 -1.58 21.55
C ARG A 343 2.62 -0.94 20.73
N LEU A 344 1.95 -1.73 19.86
CA LEU A 344 0.85 -1.24 19.05
C LEU A 344 -0.37 -0.84 19.86
N LEU A 345 -0.71 -1.54 20.95
CA LEU A 345 -1.77 -1.13 21.86
C LEU A 345 -1.48 0.24 22.48
N LYS A 346 -0.26 0.45 22.99
CA LYS A 346 0.16 1.76 23.54
C LYS A 346 0.14 2.87 22.47
N PHE A 347 0.47 2.54 21.23
CA PHE A 347 0.37 3.48 20.12
C PHE A 347 -1.09 3.86 19.86
N LEU A 348 -2.00 2.89 19.79
CA LEU A 348 -3.42 3.10 19.55
C LEU A 348 -4.11 3.88 20.67
N ASP A 349 -3.64 3.79 21.91
CA ASP A 349 -4.19 4.54 23.06
C ASP A 349 -4.15 6.06 22.86
N ASN A 350 -3.30 6.56 21.97
CA ASN A 350 -3.21 7.98 21.67
C ASN A 350 -4.31 8.51 20.74
N PHE A 351 -5.10 7.66 20.11
CA PHE A 351 -6.13 8.05 19.16
C PHE A 351 -7.52 7.92 19.76
N ILE A 352 -8.35 8.94 19.58
CA ILE A 352 -9.78 8.84 19.93
C ILE A 352 -10.48 8.05 18.81
N PRO A 353 -11.27 7.01 19.13
CA PRO A 353 -12.01 6.25 18.14
C PRO A 353 -13.00 7.13 17.37
N ILE A 354 -13.13 6.84 16.05
CA ILE A 354 -14.13 7.43 15.17
C ILE A 354 -15.07 6.30 14.69
N ASP A 355 -16.38 6.54 14.76
CA ASP A 355 -17.39 5.62 14.26
C ASP A 355 -17.31 5.52 12.73
N PRO A 356 -17.28 4.30 12.14
CA PRO A 356 -17.21 4.10 10.70
C PRO A 356 -18.53 4.35 9.96
N ALA A 357 -19.62 4.71 10.62
CA ALA A 357 -20.96 4.81 10.01
C ALA A 357 -21.02 5.76 8.80
N GLU A 358 -20.28 6.89 8.86
CA GLU A 358 -20.28 7.87 7.77
C GLU A 358 -19.22 7.62 6.69
N ILE A 359 -18.40 6.58 6.83
CA ILE A 359 -17.39 6.25 5.81
C ILE A 359 -18.10 5.69 4.58
N PRO A 360 -17.90 6.27 3.39
CA PRO A 360 -18.55 5.80 2.17
C PRO A 360 -18.26 4.32 1.87
N PRO A 361 -19.21 3.57 1.28
CA PRO A 361 -18.99 2.16 0.94
C PRO A 361 -17.93 1.96 -0.16
N THR A 362 -17.55 3.03 -0.88
CA THR A 362 -16.46 3.06 -1.87
C THR A 362 -15.12 3.49 -1.28
N SER A 363 -15.07 3.85 0.02
CA SER A 363 -13.84 4.23 0.68
C SER A 363 -12.82 3.10 0.65
N LEU A 364 -11.55 3.48 0.49
CA LEU A 364 -10.42 2.56 0.59
C LEU A 364 -10.38 1.85 1.95
N LEU A 365 -10.79 2.54 3.01
CA LEU A 365 -10.79 1.97 4.35
C LEU A 365 -11.74 0.78 4.51
N ARG A 366 -12.82 0.73 3.71
CA ARG A 366 -13.78 -0.38 3.68
C ARG A 366 -13.18 -1.72 3.24
N GLU A 367 -12.06 -1.71 2.51
CA GLU A 367 -11.29 -2.93 2.21
C GLU A 367 -10.82 -3.63 3.50
N PHE A 368 -10.56 -2.87 4.56
CA PHE A 368 -10.00 -3.38 5.81
C PHE A 368 -11.07 -3.62 6.88
N ILE A 369 -11.99 -2.68 7.06
CA ILE A 369 -13.01 -2.75 8.12
C ILE A 369 -14.32 -3.41 7.68
N GLY A 370 -14.45 -3.76 6.40
CA GLY A 370 -15.67 -4.34 5.84
C GLY A 370 -16.71 -3.30 5.38
N GLY A 371 -17.82 -3.78 4.81
CA GLY A 371 -18.88 -2.94 4.28
C GLY A 371 -18.55 -2.23 2.96
N SER A 372 -17.59 -2.75 2.20
CA SER A 372 -17.29 -2.24 0.86
C SER A 372 -18.39 -2.60 -0.14
N SER A 373 -18.69 -1.66 -1.04
CA SER A 373 -19.52 -1.94 -2.23
C SER A 373 -18.74 -2.64 -3.34
N PHE A 374 -17.41 -2.69 -3.25
CA PHE A 374 -16.59 -3.46 -4.17
C PHE A 374 -16.50 -4.93 -3.75
N ARG A 375 -16.48 -5.83 -4.75
CA ARG A 375 -16.19 -7.26 -4.54
C ARG A 375 -14.68 -7.49 -4.68
N TYR A 376 -14.09 -8.25 -3.76
CA TYR A 376 -12.66 -8.58 -3.73
C TYR A 376 -12.44 -10.05 -4.05
#